data_947e7b6a05fb4f625e77300d04c7b40d
#
_entry.id   947e7b6a05fb4f625e77300d04c7b40d
#
_cell.length_a   1.000
_cell.length_b   1.000
_cell.length_c   1.000
_cell.angle_alpha   90.00
_cell.angle_beta   90.00
_cell.angle_gamma   90.00
#
_symmetry.space_group_name_H-M   'P 1'
#
loop_
_entity.id
_entity.type
_entity.pdbx_description
1 polymer ?
#
loop_
_entity_poly.entity_id
_entity_poly.type
_entity_poly.pdbx_seq_one_letter_code
_entity_poly.pdbx_strand_id
1 'polypeptide(L)'
;MTFTAVLENIARSTIATKIGEKLKTAKSIYLSGLSRLGKGLISTHLCQQQTKPLLIVTVEEATRWALQLQSMSWRVYLYQPLDTFPYESAQIDLETAWTRIEILAELLAKPQPNLAIATTIKALQPHLPSTQAFQKHSLYLNIGDSQSVKLLASALARLGYVEV
;
A
#
# COMPACT_ATOMS: atom_id res chain seq x y z
N MET A 1 2.27 5.48 -28.49
CA MET A 1 3.25 4.68 -27.72
C MET A 1 2.53 4.01 -26.57
N THR A 2 2.58 2.70 -26.47
CA THR A 2 1.98 1.98 -25.33
C THR A 2 2.89 2.11 -24.13
N PHE A 3 2.32 2.09 -22.91
CA PHE A 3 3.09 2.15 -21.65
C PHE A 3 4.17 1.06 -21.58
N THR A 4 3.87 -0.13 -22.08
CA THR A 4 4.82 -1.25 -22.18
C THR A 4 6.07 -0.90 -22.97
N ALA A 5 5.92 -0.24 -24.11
CA ALA A 5 7.09 0.18 -24.92
C ALA A 5 7.97 1.22 -24.20
N VAL A 6 7.37 2.08 -23.36
CA VAL A 6 8.13 3.02 -22.53
C VAL A 6 8.92 2.28 -21.46
N LEU A 7 8.32 1.31 -20.78
CA LEU A 7 9.02 0.49 -19.78
C LEU A 7 10.16 -0.32 -20.39
N GLU A 8 9.98 -0.90 -21.57
CA GLU A 8 11.04 -1.61 -22.28
C GLU A 8 12.23 -0.70 -22.62
N ASN A 9 11.96 0.53 -23.05
CA ASN A 9 13.02 1.51 -23.31
C ASN A 9 13.77 1.90 -22.01
N ILE A 10 13.04 2.02 -20.90
CA ILE A 10 13.67 2.27 -19.60
C ILE A 10 14.49 1.06 -19.15
N ALA A 11 13.99 -0.14 -19.33
CA ALA A 11 14.71 -1.38 -19.02
C ALA A 11 16.09 -1.45 -19.73
N ARG A 12 16.15 -0.93 -20.95
CA ARG A 12 17.39 -0.87 -21.76
C ARG A 12 18.28 0.34 -21.40
N SER A 13 17.80 1.25 -20.57
CA SER A 13 18.57 2.44 -20.22
C SER A 13 19.73 2.11 -19.29
N THR A 14 20.87 2.74 -19.52
CA THR A 14 22.05 2.61 -18.64
C THR A 14 21.77 3.07 -17.21
N ILE A 15 20.77 3.97 -17.02
CA ILE A 15 20.37 4.47 -15.70
C ILE A 15 19.68 3.37 -14.92
N ALA A 16 18.68 2.70 -15.50
CA ALA A 16 17.96 1.62 -14.82
C ALA A 16 18.89 0.46 -14.45
N THR A 17 19.79 0.07 -15.35
CA THR A 17 20.80 -0.96 -15.10
C THR A 17 21.71 -0.58 -13.93
N LYS A 18 22.28 0.62 -13.94
CA LYS A 18 23.17 1.11 -12.87
C LYS A 18 22.44 1.17 -11.51
N ILE A 19 21.18 1.59 -11.49
CA ILE A 19 20.37 1.62 -10.27
C ILE A 19 20.11 0.21 -9.76
N GLY A 20 19.73 -0.72 -10.65
CA GLY A 20 19.52 -2.13 -10.32
C GLY A 20 20.78 -2.79 -9.74
N GLU A 21 21.94 -2.55 -10.32
CA GLU A 21 23.22 -3.05 -9.80
C GLU A 21 23.56 -2.46 -8.42
N LYS A 22 23.39 -1.14 -8.24
CA LYS A 22 23.63 -0.51 -6.95
C LYS A 22 22.68 -1.03 -5.85
N LEU A 23 21.41 -1.31 -6.17
CA LEU A 23 20.45 -1.87 -5.20
C LEU A 23 20.80 -3.30 -4.75
N LYS A 24 21.63 -4.02 -5.48
CA LYS A 24 22.12 -5.35 -5.02
C LYS A 24 23.09 -5.24 -3.86
N THR A 25 23.83 -4.14 -3.77
CA THR A 25 24.89 -3.94 -2.76
C THR A 25 24.55 -2.86 -1.73
N ALA A 26 23.74 -1.87 -2.10
CA ALA A 26 23.38 -0.76 -1.24
C ALA A 26 21.96 -0.92 -0.66
N LYS A 27 21.80 -0.58 0.63
CA LYS A 27 20.48 -0.59 1.30
C LYS A 27 19.58 0.56 0.83
N SER A 28 20.15 1.64 0.33
CA SER A 28 19.43 2.82 -0.14
C SER A 28 20.17 3.51 -1.28
N ILE A 29 19.42 4.18 -2.15
CA ILE A 29 19.96 4.97 -3.26
C ILE A 29 19.27 6.33 -3.26
N TYR A 30 20.06 7.38 -3.45
CA TYR A 30 19.56 8.73 -3.66
C TYR A 30 19.50 9.03 -5.16
N LEU A 31 18.30 9.43 -5.64
CA LEU A 31 18.07 9.83 -7.03
C LEU A 31 17.74 11.31 -7.09
N SER A 32 18.61 12.10 -7.71
CA SER A 32 18.41 13.54 -7.98
C SER A 32 18.26 13.81 -9.47
N GLY A 33 17.72 14.99 -9.82
CA GLY A 33 17.60 15.42 -11.22
C GLY A 33 16.53 14.69 -12.03
N LEU A 34 15.72 13.81 -11.43
CA LEU A 34 14.63 13.10 -12.09
C LEU A 34 13.28 13.75 -11.76
N SER A 35 12.44 13.90 -12.78
CA SER A 35 11.04 14.28 -12.58
C SER A 35 10.29 13.18 -11.80
N ARG A 36 9.10 13.52 -11.25
CA ARG A 36 8.22 12.53 -10.61
C ARG A 36 7.90 11.37 -11.56
N LEU A 37 7.62 11.67 -12.84
CA LEU A 37 7.37 10.65 -13.85
C LEU A 37 8.57 9.71 -14.02
N GLY A 38 9.77 10.24 -14.15
CA GLY A 38 11.00 9.45 -14.28
C GLY A 38 11.24 8.55 -13.06
N LYS A 39 11.04 9.08 -11.86
CA LYS A 39 11.13 8.27 -10.61
C LYS A 39 10.09 7.15 -10.59
N GLY A 40 8.83 7.45 -10.96
CA GLY A 40 7.76 6.46 -11.04
C GLY A 40 8.05 5.34 -12.02
N LEU A 41 8.51 5.66 -13.22
CA LEU A 41 8.85 4.68 -14.26
C LEU A 41 10.01 3.76 -13.83
N ILE A 42 11.07 4.32 -13.25
CA ILE A 42 12.21 3.53 -12.75
C ILE A 42 11.76 2.62 -11.59
N SER A 43 10.99 3.15 -10.62
CA SER A 43 10.49 2.36 -9.51
C SER A 43 9.56 1.24 -9.99
N THR A 44 8.68 1.51 -10.96
CA THR A 44 7.83 0.52 -11.59
C THR A 44 8.64 -0.61 -12.21
N HIS A 45 9.64 -0.27 -13.02
CA HIS A 45 10.50 -1.25 -13.66
C HIS A 45 11.21 -2.15 -12.63
N LEU A 46 11.81 -1.57 -11.60
CA LEU A 46 12.54 -2.30 -10.58
C LEU A 46 11.65 -3.21 -9.73
N CYS A 47 10.46 -2.74 -9.35
CA CYS A 47 9.53 -3.53 -8.55
C CYS A 47 8.91 -4.66 -9.36
N GLN A 48 8.59 -4.44 -10.63
CA GLN A 48 8.07 -5.49 -11.52
C GLN A 48 9.09 -6.59 -11.76
N GLN A 49 10.38 -6.26 -11.95
CA GLN A 49 11.45 -7.25 -12.06
C GLN A 49 11.57 -8.13 -10.82
N GLN A 50 11.30 -7.60 -9.63
CA GLN A 50 11.42 -8.30 -8.36
C GLN A 50 10.09 -8.89 -7.86
N THR A 51 8.99 -8.66 -8.57
CA THR A 51 7.62 -9.03 -8.15
C THR A 51 7.30 -8.51 -6.74
N LYS A 52 7.73 -7.28 -6.44
CA LYS A 52 7.54 -6.64 -5.14
C LYS A 52 6.52 -5.53 -5.20
N PRO A 53 5.74 -5.30 -4.13
CA PRO A 53 4.88 -4.13 -4.02
C PRO A 53 5.73 -2.85 -3.95
N LEU A 54 5.12 -1.73 -4.36
CA LEU A 54 5.74 -0.41 -4.36
C LEU A 54 5.10 0.46 -3.26
N LEU A 55 5.92 0.99 -2.35
CA LEU A 55 5.49 1.98 -1.37
C LEU A 55 6.08 3.34 -1.73
N ILE A 56 5.22 4.32 -1.95
CA ILE A 56 5.59 5.73 -2.15
C ILE A 56 5.19 6.54 -0.91
N VAL A 57 6.17 7.14 -0.27
CA VAL A 57 5.96 8.03 0.88
C VAL A 57 6.34 9.45 0.50
N THR A 58 5.41 10.38 0.64
CA THR A 58 5.59 11.79 0.30
C THR A 58 5.24 12.72 1.46
N VAL A 59 5.53 14.00 1.33
CA VAL A 59 5.06 15.00 2.31
C VAL A 59 3.58 15.29 2.07
N GLU A 60 3.18 15.65 0.84
CA GLU A 60 1.82 16.12 0.52
C GLU A 60 1.26 15.59 -0.81
N GLU A 61 2.07 14.98 -1.67
CA GLU A 61 1.68 14.64 -3.05
C GLU A 61 1.16 13.20 -3.23
N ALA A 62 0.70 12.53 -2.17
CA ALA A 62 0.30 11.12 -2.25
C ALA A 62 -0.78 10.85 -3.32
N THR A 63 -1.80 11.71 -3.41
CA THR A 63 -2.87 11.59 -4.41
C THR A 63 -2.33 11.70 -5.84
N ARG A 64 -1.40 12.63 -6.09
CA ARG A 64 -0.78 12.78 -7.41
C ARG A 64 0.07 11.57 -7.80
N TRP A 65 0.75 10.96 -6.82
CA TRP A 65 1.47 9.72 -7.03
C TRP A 65 0.53 8.55 -7.30
N ALA A 66 -0.58 8.46 -6.56
CA ALA A 66 -1.59 7.42 -6.79
C ALA A 66 -2.12 7.47 -8.23
N LEU A 67 -2.57 8.63 -8.70
CA LEU A 67 -3.05 8.81 -10.07
C LEU A 67 -1.99 8.45 -11.13
N GLN A 68 -0.74 8.85 -10.90
CA GLN A 68 0.35 8.53 -11.81
C GLN A 68 0.62 7.01 -11.86
N LEU A 69 0.63 6.33 -10.72
CA LEU A 69 0.85 4.88 -10.66
C LEU A 69 -0.32 4.11 -11.27
N GLN A 70 -1.56 4.57 -11.09
CA GLN A 70 -2.73 4.00 -11.78
C GLN A 70 -2.58 4.07 -13.30
N SER A 71 -2.08 5.21 -13.84
CA SER A 71 -1.80 5.33 -15.28
C SER A 71 -0.67 4.41 -15.76
N MET A 72 0.13 3.88 -14.85
CA MET A 72 1.19 2.89 -15.07
C MET A 72 0.74 1.44 -14.82
N SER A 73 -0.58 1.21 -14.79
CA SER A 73 -1.20 -0.11 -14.57
C SER A 73 -0.90 -0.75 -13.21
N TRP A 74 -0.64 0.08 -12.19
CA TRP A 74 -0.59 -0.37 -10.81
C TRP A 74 -2.00 -0.42 -10.20
N ARG A 75 -2.27 -1.44 -9.39
CA ARG A 75 -3.35 -1.43 -8.41
C ARG A 75 -2.90 -0.57 -7.25
N VAL A 76 -3.50 0.61 -7.08
CA VAL A 76 -2.99 1.61 -6.15
C VAL A 76 -3.96 1.82 -5.00
N TYR A 77 -3.45 1.74 -3.79
CA TYR A 77 -4.12 2.19 -2.58
C TYR A 77 -3.54 3.52 -2.12
N LEU A 78 -4.43 4.45 -1.80
CA LEU A 78 -4.09 5.72 -1.19
C LEU A 78 -4.30 5.61 0.32
N TYR A 79 -3.20 5.48 1.08
CA TYR A 79 -3.24 5.39 2.53
C TYR A 79 -3.17 6.79 3.12
N GLN A 80 -4.34 7.33 3.52
CA GLN A 80 -4.50 8.69 4.00
C GLN A 80 -4.28 8.82 5.52
N PRO A 81 -3.86 10.01 6.03
CA PRO A 81 -3.85 10.27 7.46
C PRO A 81 -5.28 10.29 8.00
N LEU A 82 -5.44 9.88 9.26
CA LEU A 82 -6.64 10.20 10.02
C LEU A 82 -6.46 11.64 10.50
N ASP A 83 -7.32 12.54 10.05
CA ASP A 83 -7.33 13.93 10.51
C ASP A 83 -8.03 13.99 11.88
N THR A 84 -7.29 13.66 12.92
CA THR A 84 -7.69 13.88 14.31
C THR A 84 -6.94 15.10 14.82
N PHE A 85 -7.64 16.20 15.02
CA PHE A 85 -7.06 17.36 15.72
C PHE A 85 -7.11 17.12 17.23
N PRO A 86 -6.02 17.41 17.99
CA PRO A 86 -5.92 17.06 19.41
C PRO A 86 -6.98 17.68 20.32
N TYR A 87 -7.73 18.66 19.87
CA TYR A 87 -8.68 19.43 20.66
C TYR A 87 -10.11 19.51 20.07
N GLU A 88 -10.35 18.88 18.96
CA GLU A 88 -11.69 18.74 18.41
C GLU A 88 -12.26 17.39 18.85
N SER A 89 -13.55 17.37 19.24
CA SER A 89 -14.32 16.13 19.36
C SER A 89 -14.42 15.52 17.97
N ALA A 90 -13.34 14.84 17.59
CA ALA A 90 -13.15 14.35 16.25
C ALA A 90 -14.24 13.35 15.93
N GLN A 91 -15.14 13.72 15.06
CA GLN A 91 -15.82 12.72 14.24
C GLN A 91 -14.71 12.05 13.45
N ILE A 92 -14.31 10.86 13.94
CA ILE A 92 -13.40 10.00 13.17
C ILE A 92 -14.06 9.81 11.82
N ASP A 93 -13.38 10.21 10.76
CA ASP A 93 -13.82 9.87 9.42
C ASP A 93 -13.76 8.34 9.28
N LEU A 94 -14.92 7.72 9.50
CA LEU A 94 -15.08 6.28 9.48
C LEU A 94 -14.71 5.70 8.12
N GLU A 95 -14.95 6.42 7.03
CA GLU A 95 -14.62 5.98 5.69
C GLU A 95 -13.10 5.84 5.52
N THR A 96 -12.35 6.87 5.92
CA THR A 96 -10.89 6.81 5.93
C THR A 96 -10.36 5.72 6.86
N ALA A 97 -10.97 5.55 8.04
CA ALA A 97 -10.55 4.50 8.98
C ALA A 97 -10.77 3.10 8.40
N TRP A 98 -11.92 2.82 7.78
CA TRP A 98 -12.21 1.57 7.12
C TRP A 98 -11.28 1.30 5.92
N THR A 99 -11.05 2.30 5.08
CA THR A 99 -10.10 2.20 3.96
C THR A 99 -8.70 1.83 4.42
N ARG A 100 -8.23 2.38 5.55
CA ARG A 100 -6.92 2.03 6.13
C ARG A 100 -6.88 0.57 6.58
N ILE A 101 -7.94 0.08 7.23
CA ILE A 101 -8.05 -1.33 7.65
C ILE A 101 -8.03 -2.26 6.44
N GLU A 102 -8.77 -1.93 5.38
CA GLU A 102 -8.81 -2.69 4.13
C GLU A 102 -7.41 -2.79 3.50
N ILE A 103 -6.68 -1.68 3.41
CA ILE A 103 -5.31 -1.66 2.88
C ILE A 103 -4.39 -2.56 3.71
N LEU A 104 -4.49 -2.51 5.04
CA LEU A 104 -3.68 -3.36 5.92
C LEU A 104 -4.04 -4.85 5.75
N ALA A 105 -5.32 -5.18 5.58
CA ALA A 105 -5.78 -6.54 5.31
C ALA A 105 -5.23 -7.06 3.97
N GLU A 106 -5.26 -6.25 2.91
CA GLU A 106 -4.69 -6.59 1.60
C GLU A 106 -3.18 -6.83 1.67
N LEU A 107 -2.45 -6.06 2.47
CA LEU A 107 -1.02 -6.26 2.68
C LEU A 107 -0.68 -7.56 3.40
N LEU A 108 -1.60 -8.09 4.20
CA LEU A 108 -1.46 -9.39 4.88
C LEU A 108 -1.83 -10.57 3.99
N ALA A 109 -2.60 -10.31 2.95
CA ALA A 109 -2.90 -11.31 1.93
C ALA A 109 -1.62 -11.68 1.16
N LYS A 110 -1.72 -12.68 0.26
CA LYS A 110 -0.58 -13.08 -0.58
C LYS A 110 -0.10 -11.87 -1.39
N PRO A 111 1.22 -11.68 -1.52
CA PRO A 111 1.79 -10.61 -2.32
C PRO A 111 1.17 -10.61 -3.72
N GLN A 112 0.52 -9.51 -4.08
CA GLN A 112 -0.06 -9.34 -5.40
C GLN A 112 0.95 -8.60 -6.29
N PRO A 113 1.22 -9.10 -7.50
CA PRO A 113 2.01 -8.36 -8.45
C PRO A 113 1.30 -7.02 -8.77
N ASN A 114 2.06 -5.98 -8.98
CA ASN A 114 1.57 -4.64 -9.31
C ASN A 114 0.72 -3.95 -8.23
N LEU A 115 0.91 -4.28 -6.95
CA LEU A 115 0.34 -3.54 -5.84
C LEU A 115 1.23 -2.35 -5.49
N ALA A 116 0.64 -1.15 -5.44
CA ALA A 116 1.31 0.05 -4.99
C ALA A 116 0.50 0.76 -3.90
N ILE A 117 1.22 1.36 -2.96
CA ILE A 117 0.63 2.20 -1.91
C ILE A 117 1.26 3.57 -2.02
N ALA A 118 0.42 4.59 -2.14
CA ALA A 118 0.82 5.98 -2.04
C ALA A 118 0.35 6.54 -0.69
N THR A 119 1.25 7.19 0.04
CA THR A 119 0.96 7.70 1.39
C THR A 119 1.77 8.93 1.72
N THR A 120 1.44 9.57 2.84
CA THR A 120 2.20 10.68 3.40
C THR A 120 2.95 10.27 4.67
N ILE A 121 3.99 11.04 5.01
CA ILE A 121 4.72 10.87 6.26
C ILE A 121 3.75 11.00 7.46
N LYS A 122 2.81 11.94 7.42
CA LYS A 122 1.78 12.14 8.45
C LYS A 122 0.93 10.88 8.67
N ALA A 123 0.57 10.18 7.59
CA ALA A 123 -0.25 8.97 7.67
C ALA A 123 0.48 7.78 8.33
N LEU A 124 1.81 7.77 8.28
CA LEU A 124 2.66 6.71 8.86
C LEU A 124 3.10 7.00 10.30
N GLN A 125 2.88 8.21 10.82
CA GLN A 125 3.27 8.57 12.20
C GLN A 125 2.55 7.75 13.29
N PRO A 126 1.24 7.45 13.19
CA PRO A 126 0.58 6.58 14.17
C PRO A 126 1.15 5.17 14.14
N HIS A 127 1.29 4.56 15.31
CA HIS A 127 1.70 3.16 15.39
C HIS A 127 0.72 2.25 14.65
N LEU A 128 1.26 1.44 13.76
CA LEU A 128 0.49 0.38 13.11
C LEU A 128 0.44 -0.85 14.04
N PRO A 129 -0.67 -1.58 14.05
CA PRO A 129 -0.73 -2.85 14.77
C PRO A 129 0.31 -3.81 14.22
N SER A 130 0.90 -4.64 15.07
CA SER A 130 1.75 -5.73 14.58
C SER A 130 0.93 -6.69 13.71
N THR A 131 1.57 -7.36 12.76
CA THR A 131 0.92 -8.35 11.89
C THR A 131 0.15 -9.40 12.70
N GLN A 132 0.74 -9.89 13.79
CA GLN A 132 0.10 -10.84 14.68
C GLN A 132 -1.14 -10.27 15.39
N ALA A 133 -1.04 -9.03 15.89
CA ALA A 133 -2.17 -8.36 16.54
C ALA A 133 -3.31 -8.14 15.55
N PHE A 134 -3.00 -7.72 14.32
CA PHE A 134 -4.02 -7.52 13.28
C PHE A 134 -4.71 -8.83 12.91
N GLN A 135 -3.96 -9.92 12.68
CA GLN A 135 -4.51 -11.24 12.37
C GLN A 135 -5.37 -11.81 13.49
N LYS A 136 -4.99 -11.59 14.75
CA LYS A 136 -5.78 -12.01 15.92
C LYS A 136 -7.14 -11.32 16.00
N HIS A 137 -7.24 -10.10 15.48
CA HIS A 137 -8.45 -9.27 15.46
C HIS A 137 -9.11 -9.23 14.08
N SER A 138 -8.78 -10.15 13.20
CA SER A 138 -9.38 -10.31 11.88
C SER A 138 -10.06 -11.67 11.77
N LEU A 139 -11.23 -11.68 11.14
CA LEU A 139 -11.98 -12.90 10.84
C LEU A 139 -12.10 -13.01 9.32
N TYR A 140 -11.67 -14.13 8.77
CA TYR A 140 -11.77 -14.42 7.34
C TYR A 140 -12.86 -15.45 7.13
N LEU A 141 -13.81 -15.14 6.27
CA LEU A 141 -14.93 -16.02 5.89
C LEU A 141 -14.92 -16.20 4.38
N ASN A 142 -14.92 -17.43 3.93
CA ASN A 142 -15.01 -17.74 2.51
C ASN A 142 -16.30 -18.47 2.21
N ILE A 143 -16.77 -18.34 0.97
CA ILE A 143 -17.94 -19.11 0.49
C ILE A 143 -17.56 -20.60 0.52
N GLY A 144 -18.38 -21.41 1.21
CA GLY A 144 -18.14 -22.84 1.38
C GLY A 144 -17.46 -23.23 2.70
N ASP A 145 -17.03 -22.25 3.51
CA ASP A 145 -16.53 -22.54 4.85
C ASP A 145 -17.65 -23.08 5.75
N SER A 146 -17.40 -24.21 6.41
CA SER A 146 -18.31 -24.77 7.42
C SER A 146 -17.87 -24.30 8.80
N GLN A 147 -18.61 -23.35 9.37
CA GLN A 147 -18.33 -22.82 10.71
C GLN A 147 -19.54 -22.97 11.63
N SER A 148 -19.28 -23.26 12.91
CA SER A 148 -20.31 -23.24 13.93
C SER A 148 -20.82 -21.82 14.16
N VAL A 149 -22.13 -21.60 14.06
CA VAL A 149 -22.78 -20.29 14.32
C VAL A 149 -22.40 -19.75 15.68
N LYS A 150 -22.34 -20.61 16.71
CA LYS A 150 -21.96 -20.21 18.08
C LYS A 150 -20.52 -19.71 18.16
N LEU A 151 -19.58 -20.35 17.46
CA LEU A 151 -18.17 -19.91 17.44
C LEU A 151 -18.03 -18.61 16.65
N LEU A 152 -18.78 -18.47 15.55
CA LEU A 152 -18.81 -17.25 14.75
C LEU A 152 -19.34 -16.07 15.57
N ALA A 153 -20.50 -16.24 16.23
CA ALA A 153 -21.08 -15.21 17.10
C ALA A 153 -20.11 -14.77 18.21
N SER A 154 -19.45 -15.74 18.86
CA SER A 154 -18.43 -15.45 19.88
C SER A 154 -17.22 -14.70 19.32
N ALA A 155 -16.79 -15.01 18.09
CA ALA A 155 -15.69 -14.31 17.42
C ALA A 155 -16.09 -12.88 17.07
N LEU A 156 -17.29 -12.66 16.52
CA LEU A 156 -17.82 -11.34 16.18
C LEU A 156 -17.99 -10.46 17.43
N ALA A 157 -18.52 -11.02 18.53
CA ALA A 157 -18.64 -10.30 19.79
C ALA A 157 -17.28 -9.81 20.32
N ARG A 158 -16.22 -10.63 20.22
CA ARG A 158 -14.85 -10.22 20.56
C ARG A 158 -14.30 -9.10 19.67
N LEU A 159 -14.77 -9.01 18.44
CA LEU A 159 -14.41 -7.95 17.49
C LEU A 159 -15.23 -6.67 17.69
N GLY A 160 -16.16 -6.64 18.65
CA GLY A 160 -16.98 -5.48 18.97
C GLY A 160 -18.31 -5.41 18.23
N TYR A 161 -18.71 -6.44 17.51
CA TYR A 161 -20.05 -6.53 16.91
C TYR A 161 -21.09 -6.84 18.01
N VAL A 162 -22.22 -6.18 17.92
CA VAL A 162 -23.37 -6.38 18.83
C VAL A 162 -24.45 -7.12 18.08
N GLU A 163 -25.05 -8.10 18.74
CA GLU A 163 -26.19 -8.81 18.21
C GLU A 163 -27.41 -7.87 18.24
N VAL A 164 -28.12 -7.75 17.12
CA VAL A 164 -29.28 -6.88 16.96
C VAL A 164 -30.54 -7.72 16.92
#